data_48f0b03922d0a5dda9fba6913a1ca808
#
_entry.id   48f0b03922d0a5dda9fba6913a1ca808
#
_cell.length_a   1.000
_cell.length_b   1.000
_cell.length_c   1.000
_cell.angle_alpha   90.00
_cell.angle_beta   90.00
_cell.angle_gamma   90.00
#
_symmetry.space_group_name_H-M   'P 1'
#
loop_
_entity.id
_entity.type
_entity.pdbx_description
1 polymer ?
#
loop_
_entity_poly.entity_id
_entity_poly.type
_entity_poly.pdbx_seq_one_letter_code
_entity_poly.pdbx_strand_id
1 'polypeptide(L)'
;MNTKRMEIANLTCRSKFGDKELLDVFLDYFLPAMQNQEVPGSKNSETLFYKFIDLNVAKIENELVLYGRFIKCLNIEREQILEGDTLISSYDTMDSAPSSFFVLLLRNHKLLWIKEMARAPLLKDFRAALLKMLNKERLDLIKNYLEKQTANLFFDKNNMANIERRAYAEYPELEILVTPLGNNIQIREKLSRFKNIYNITLKALKRNNELGSDFSLLAKKMSETQEKMEAKNVTTEIHGDTKNPLKKEAATELIQAVSDGNYEYKIQGIDDKSNKITETSDTLSLSMIINYVKDDIPQNVKNIIQKYLETVNTYNDRIPQQNADVCEQLKKIEQELLE
;
A
#
# COMPACT_ATOMS: atom_id res chain seq x y z
N MET A 1 13.19 24.47 8.38
CA MET A 1 12.08 23.51 8.11
C MET A 1 12.37 22.85 6.77
N ASN A 2 12.45 21.52 6.74
CA ASN A 2 12.61 20.79 5.48
C ASN A 2 11.23 20.42 4.95
N THR A 3 10.95 20.73 3.70
CA THR A 3 9.74 20.26 3.04
C THR A 3 9.98 18.88 2.45
N LYS A 4 8.99 17.99 2.57
CA LYS A 4 8.98 16.64 2.00
C LYS A 4 7.75 16.44 1.14
N ARG A 5 7.87 15.55 0.18
CA ARG A 5 6.74 15.12 -0.64
C ARG A 5 6.06 13.94 0.04
N MET A 6 4.76 14.07 0.30
CA MET A 6 3.89 13.02 0.81
C MET A 6 3.09 12.44 -0.35
N GLU A 7 3.10 11.13 -0.49
CA GLU A 7 2.27 10.36 -1.42
C GLU A 7 1.11 9.73 -0.64
N ILE A 8 -0.06 9.61 -1.25
CA ILE A 8 -1.22 8.97 -0.64
C ILE A 8 -1.56 7.71 -1.43
N ALA A 9 -1.77 6.61 -0.71
CA ALA A 9 -2.18 5.34 -1.30
C ALA A 9 -3.32 4.71 -0.49
N ASN A 10 -4.06 3.82 -1.11
CA ASN A 10 -5.01 2.93 -0.45
C ASN A 10 -4.30 1.62 -0.11
N LEU A 11 -4.36 1.18 1.15
CA LEU A 11 -3.89 -0.13 1.60
C LEU A 11 -5.07 -1.08 1.69
N THR A 12 -5.08 -2.13 0.88
CA THR A 12 -6.03 -3.23 1.02
C THR A 12 -5.33 -4.42 1.64
N CYS A 13 -5.82 -4.90 2.76
CA CYS A 13 -5.37 -6.11 3.44
C CYS A 13 -6.57 -6.99 3.74
N ARG A 14 -6.56 -8.22 3.25
CA ARG A 14 -7.67 -9.14 3.45
C ARG A 14 -7.25 -10.58 3.19
N SER A 15 -8.05 -11.52 3.67
CA SER A 15 -7.84 -12.93 3.42
C SER A 15 -8.04 -13.27 1.93
N LYS A 16 -7.21 -14.17 1.40
CA LYS A 16 -7.39 -14.73 0.05
C LYS A 16 -8.64 -15.60 -0.03
N PHE A 17 -8.90 -16.32 1.04
CA PHE A 17 -10.05 -17.22 1.19
C PHE A 17 -10.71 -16.88 2.52
N GLY A 18 -11.94 -16.36 2.49
CA GLY A 18 -12.67 -15.90 3.67
C GLY A 18 -12.87 -14.38 3.70
N ASP A 19 -13.41 -13.89 4.80
CA ASP A 19 -13.94 -12.53 4.94
C ASP A 19 -13.13 -11.64 5.89
N LYS A 20 -11.96 -12.15 6.41
CA LYS A 20 -11.14 -11.36 7.33
C LYS A 20 -10.45 -10.23 6.58
N GLU A 21 -10.56 -9.02 7.13
CA GLU A 21 -9.94 -7.79 6.63
C GLU A 21 -8.88 -7.25 7.60
N LEU A 22 -8.28 -6.10 7.28
CA LEU A 22 -7.19 -5.51 8.07
C LEU A 22 -7.52 -5.41 9.56
N LEU A 23 -8.68 -4.87 9.91
CA LEU A 23 -9.04 -4.63 11.31
C LEU A 23 -9.30 -5.92 12.08
N ASP A 24 -9.81 -6.97 11.41
CA ASP A 24 -10.03 -8.29 12.01
C ASP A 24 -8.74 -8.98 12.45
N VAL A 25 -7.65 -8.69 11.74
CA VAL A 25 -6.34 -9.32 11.96
C VAL A 25 -5.29 -8.36 12.51
N PHE A 26 -5.68 -7.13 12.84
CA PHE A 26 -4.76 -6.05 13.17
C PHE A 26 -3.92 -6.36 14.40
N LEU A 27 -4.58 -6.72 15.51
CA LEU A 27 -3.92 -6.91 16.81
C LEU A 27 -3.09 -8.21 16.86
N ASP A 28 -3.68 -9.29 16.41
CA ASP A 28 -3.12 -10.63 16.61
C ASP A 28 -2.18 -11.08 15.49
N TYR A 29 -2.15 -10.38 14.35
CA TYR A 29 -1.41 -10.84 13.20
C TYR A 29 -0.70 -9.71 12.45
N PHE A 30 -1.40 -8.62 12.05
CA PHE A 30 -0.83 -7.56 11.20
C PHE A 30 0.22 -6.73 11.94
N LEU A 31 -0.11 -6.19 13.10
CA LEU A 31 0.81 -5.40 13.90
C LEU A 31 2.00 -6.23 14.41
N PRO A 32 1.82 -7.45 14.97
CA PRO A 32 2.93 -8.31 15.35
C PRO A 32 3.89 -8.63 14.19
N ALA A 33 3.37 -8.89 12.98
CA ALA A 33 4.21 -9.12 11.81
C ALA A 33 5.12 -7.92 11.49
N MET A 34 4.63 -6.69 11.67
CA MET A 34 5.44 -5.48 11.47
C MET A 34 6.45 -5.25 12.58
N GLN A 35 6.13 -5.63 13.82
CA GLN A 35 6.99 -5.42 14.98
C GLN A 35 8.13 -6.44 15.06
N ASN A 36 7.85 -7.71 14.76
CA ASN A 36 8.72 -8.83 15.08
C ASN A 36 9.54 -9.34 13.88
N GLN A 37 9.14 -8.99 12.67
CA GLN A 37 9.70 -9.61 11.47
C GLN A 37 10.63 -8.66 10.71
N GLU A 38 11.73 -9.21 10.25
CA GLU A 38 12.56 -8.64 9.19
C GLU A 38 12.61 -9.60 8.00
N VAL A 39 12.76 -9.06 6.81
CA VAL A 39 12.70 -9.86 5.58
C VAL A 39 13.77 -9.44 4.58
N PRO A 40 14.37 -10.41 3.86
CA PRO A 40 15.35 -10.11 2.83
C PRO A 40 14.72 -9.38 1.65
N GLY A 41 15.44 -8.41 1.08
CA GLY A 41 15.01 -7.64 -0.08
C GLY A 41 14.90 -8.48 -1.34
N SER A 42 15.81 -9.42 -1.56
CA SER A 42 15.76 -10.43 -2.63
C SER A 42 16.09 -11.81 -2.09
N LYS A 43 15.78 -12.86 -2.87
CA LYS A 43 16.07 -14.25 -2.47
C LYS A 43 17.57 -14.54 -2.27
N ASN A 44 18.43 -13.78 -2.95
CA ASN A 44 19.88 -14.02 -3.01
C ASN A 44 20.71 -12.91 -2.35
N SER A 45 20.07 -11.97 -1.64
CA SER A 45 20.78 -10.87 -1.00
C SER A 45 20.91 -11.13 0.51
N GLU A 46 22.09 -11.42 0.97
CA GLU A 46 22.41 -11.48 2.40
C GLU A 46 22.59 -10.08 3.01
N THR A 47 22.79 -9.06 2.16
CA THR A 47 23.13 -7.69 2.57
C THR A 47 21.98 -6.71 2.51
N LEU A 48 20.84 -7.09 1.91
CA LEU A 48 19.66 -6.25 1.79
C LEU A 48 18.49 -6.85 2.55
N PHE A 49 17.99 -6.13 3.55
CA PHE A 49 16.79 -6.51 4.27
C PHE A 49 15.91 -5.30 4.60
N TYR A 50 14.64 -5.58 4.89
CA TYR A 50 13.65 -4.58 5.29
C TYR A 50 13.14 -4.87 6.68
N LYS A 51 12.91 -3.81 7.46
CA LYS A 51 12.23 -3.87 8.75
C LYS A 51 11.49 -2.58 9.06
N PHE A 52 10.60 -2.65 10.04
CA PHE A 52 9.95 -1.48 10.63
C PHE A 52 10.64 -1.08 11.93
N ILE A 53 10.67 0.22 12.22
CA ILE A 53 11.08 0.78 13.49
C ILE A 53 10.16 1.93 13.89
N ASP A 54 10.23 2.34 15.15
CA ASP A 54 9.44 3.45 15.70
C ASP A 54 7.93 3.24 15.48
N LEU A 55 7.48 1.97 15.42
CA LEU A 55 6.07 1.64 15.25
C LEU A 55 5.28 2.02 16.49
N ASN A 56 4.23 2.78 16.28
CA ASN A 56 3.30 3.16 17.34
C ASN A 56 1.88 3.32 16.79
N VAL A 57 0.90 3.07 17.66
CA VAL A 57 -0.50 3.35 17.40
C VAL A 57 -0.90 4.51 18.31
N ALA A 58 -1.56 5.51 17.74
CA ALA A 58 -2.01 6.68 18.48
C ALA A 58 -3.33 7.23 17.94
N LYS A 59 -4.04 7.98 18.76
CA LYS A 59 -5.22 8.75 18.35
C LYS A 59 -4.83 10.21 18.19
N ILE A 60 -4.87 10.71 16.96
CA ILE A 60 -4.47 12.08 16.60
C ILE A 60 -5.56 12.68 15.72
N GLU A 61 -6.06 13.89 16.06
CA GLU A 61 -7.15 14.59 15.37
C GLU A 61 -8.40 13.69 15.19
N ASN A 62 -8.72 12.88 16.21
CA ASN A 62 -9.79 11.86 16.21
C ASN A 62 -9.60 10.68 15.23
N GLU A 63 -8.45 10.57 14.59
CA GLU A 63 -8.09 9.42 13.76
C GLU A 63 -7.20 8.45 14.55
N LEU A 64 -7.56 7.17 14.55
CA LEU A 64 -6.71 6.09 15.05
C LEU A 64 -5.74 5.71 13.94
N VAL A 65 -4.44 5.84 14.22
CA VAL A 65 -3.39 5.67 13.23
C VAL A 65 -2.28 4.74 13.70
N LEU A 66 -1.74 3.95 12.79
CA LEU A 66 -0.47 3.25 12.93
C LEU A 66 0.58 4.05 12.16
N TYR A 67 1.69 4.38 12.81
CA TYR A 67 2.78 5.08 12.13
C TYR A 67 4.13 4.49 12.51
N GLY A 68 5.15 4.82 11.71
CA GLY A 68 6.52 4.38 11.94
C GLY A 68 7.42 4.64 10.75
N ARG A 69 8.62 4.07 10.81
CA ARG A 69 9.59 4.08 9.72
C ARG A 69 9.73 2.71 9.11
N PHE A 70 9.74 2.67 7.79
CA PHE A 70 10.11 1.49 7.02
C PHE A 70 11.53 1.68 6.47
N ILE A 71 12.42 0.80 6.86
CA ILE A 71 13.85 0.91 6.58
C ILE A 71 14.27 -0.15 5.58
N LYS A 72 15.16 0.27 4.69
CA LYS A 72 15.89 -0.58 3.78
C LYS A 72 17.36 -0.65 4.25
N CYS A 73 17.73 -1.69 4.97
CA CYS A 73 19.10 -1.90 5.37
C CYS A 73 19.89 -2.51 4.23
N LEU A 74 21.01 -1.90 3.87
CA LEU A 74 21.88 -2.36 2.80
C LEU A 74 23.32 -2.04 3.12
N ASN A 75 24.22 -2.88 2.62
CA ASN A 75 25.65 -2.61 2.61
C ASN A 75 26.01 -1.99 1.24
N ILE A 76 26.63 -0.83 1.24
CA ILE A 76 27.10 -0.14 0.03
C ILE A 76 28.60 -0.42 -0.11
N GLU A 77 28.96 -1.08 -1.20
CA GLU A 77 30.33 -1.34 -1.56
C GLU A 77 30.84 -0.23 -2.48
N ARG A 78 32.05 0.23 -2.20
CA ARG A 78 32.78 1.17 -3.04
C ARG A 78 34.05 0.50 -3.52
N GLU A 79 34.18 0.35 -4.82
CA GLU A 79 35.34 -0.31 -5.45
C GLU A 79 36.38 0.69 -5.97
N GLN A 80 35.96 1.93 -6.25
CA GLN A 80 36.81 2.96 -6.87
C GLN A 80 36.53 4.34 -6.29
N ILE A 81 37.56 5.18 -6.26
CA ILE A 81 37.49 6.60 -5.97
C ILE A 81 38.17 7.41 -7.08
N LEU A 82 37.73 8.64 -7.27
CA LEU A 82 38.40 9.60 -8.13
C LEU A 82 39.41 10.41 -7.28
N GLU A 83 40.67 10.34 -7.60
CA GLU A 83 41.73 11.16 -6.99
C GLU A 83 42.39 11.99 -8.07
N GLY A 84 42.12 13.30 -8.04
CA GLY A 84 42.41 14.17 -9.18
C GLY A 84 41.66 13.72 -10.43
N ASP A 85 42.36 13.42 -11.51
CA ASP A 85 41.81 12.90 -12.77
C ASP A 85 42.02 11.39 -12.96
N THR A 86 42.38 10.65 -11.89
CA THR A 86 42.71 9.23 -11.96
C THR A 86 41.74 8.41 -11.10
N LEU A 87 41.22 7.32 -11.66
CA LEU A 87 40.46 6.35 -10.92
C LEU A 87 41.41 5.39 -10.18
N ILE A 88 41.25 5.33 -8.85
CA ILE A 88 42.06 4.47 -7.99
C ILE A 88 41.13 3.40 -7.42
N SER A 89 41.58 2.15 -7.45
CA SER A 89 40.88 1.06 -6.75
C SER A 89 40.93 1.30 -5.23
N SER A 90 39.76 1.42 -4.63
CA SER A 90 39.60 1.63 -3.18
C SER A 90 38.36 0.88 -2.72
N TYR A 91 38.58 -0.32 -2.20
CA TYR A 91 37.48 -1.13 -1.67
C TYR A 91 37.14 -0.65 -0.26
N ASP A 92 35.87 -0.31 -0.07
CA ASP A 92 35.32 0.08 1.23
C ASP A 92 33.85 -0.31 1.30
N THR A 93 33.35 -0.65 2.49
CA THR A 93 31.97 -1.02 2.72
C THR A 93 31.33 -0.12 3.78
N MET A 94 30.11 0.31 3.53
CA MET A 94 29.38 1.17 4.45
C MET A 94 27.95 0.69 4.61
N ASP A 95 27.55 0.46 5.87
CA ASP A 95 26.16 0.20 6.20
C ASP A 95 25.31 1.43 5.98
N SER A 96 24.19 1.25 5.33
CA SER A 96 23.21 2.31 5.04
C SER A 96 21.80 1.82 5.34
N ALA A 97 21.00 2.70 5.94
CA ALA A 97 19.62 2.40 6.32
C ALA A 97 18.65 3.51 5.88
N PRO A 98 18.50 3.75 4.56
CA PRO A 98 17.53 4.74 4.08
C PRO A 98 16.12 4.36 4.49
N SER A 99 15.35 5.37 4.92
CA SER A 99 14.03 5.22 5.53
C SER A 99 12.95 5.98 4.80
N SER A 100 11.74 5.45 4.90
CA SER A 100 10.50 6.16 4.59
C SER A 100 9.61 6.17 5.82
N PHE A 101 9.04 7.32 6.11
CA PHE A 101 8.05 7.49 7.17
C PHE A 101 6.65 7.22 6.63
N PHE A 102 5.81 6.57 7.41
CA PHE A 102 4.43 6.30 7.01
C PHE A 102 3.45 6.56 8.15
N VAL A 103 2.22 6.90 7.76
CA VAL A 103 1.04 6.96 8.63
C VAL A 103 -0.07 6.20 7.94
N LEU A 104 -0.61 5.17 8.58
CA LEU A 104 -1.77 4.40 8.14
C LEU A 104 -2.98 4.79 8.97
N LEU A 105 -3.97 5.44 8.35
CA LEU A 105 -5.25 5.70 8.98
C LEU A 105 -6.06 4.40 9.01
N LEU A 106 -6.37 3.89 10.21
CA LEU A 106 -7.05 2.59 10.36
C LEU A 106 -8.52 2.66 9.94
N ARG A 107 -9.15 3.85 10.00
CA ARG A 107 -10.55 4.04 9.65
C ARG A 107 -10.85 3.76 8.18
N ASN A 108 -9.98 4.21 7.28
CA ASN A 108 -10.21 4.18 5.83
C ASN A 108 -9.03 3.62 5.05
N HIS A 109 -8.10 2.98 5.76
CA HIS A 109 -6.93 2.29 5.22
C HIS A 109 -6.05 3.16 4.30
N LYS A 110 -6.05 4.49 4.50
CA LYS A 110 -5.19 5.40 3.74
C LYS A 110 -3.78 5.39 4.30
N LEU A 111 -2.83 5.09 3.42
CA LEU A 111 -1.41 5.06 3.69
C LEU A 111 -0.77 6.36 3.20
N LEU A 112 -0.30 7.18 4.12
CA LEU A 112 0.40 8.44 3.87
C LEU A 112 1.90 8.15 3.93
N TRP A 113 2.62 8.40 2.84
CA TRP A 113 3.97 7.91 2.63
C TRP A 113 4.95 9.04 2.32
N ILE A 114 6.07 9.09 3.02
CA ILE A 114 7.10 10.12 2.89
C ILE A 114 8.48 9.49 2.81
N LYS A 115 9.22 9.77 1.74
CA LYS A 115 10.62 9.41 1.64
C LYS A 115 11.46 10.38 2.46
N GLU A 116 12.11 9.90 3.52
CA GLU A 116 12.91 10.74 4.40
C GLU A 116 14.24 11.16 3.75
N MET A 117 14.78 10.31 2.86
CA MET A 117 16.06 10.59 2.19
C MET A 117 16.14 9.96 0.78
N ALA A 118 17.23 10.22 0.09
CA ALA A 118 17.54 9.55 -1.17
C ALA A 118 17.68 8.03 -0.97
N ARG A 119 17.30 7.24 -1.97
CA ARG A 119 17.29 5.78 -1.94
C ARG A 119 16.35 5.15 -0.90
N ALA A 120 15.50 5.95 -0.24
CA ALA A 120 14.46 5.45 0.65
C ALA A 120 13.58 4.41 -0.06
N PRO A 121 13.07 3.40 0.67
CA PRO A 121 12.20 2.39 0.09
C PRO A 121 10.93 3.01 -0.50
N LEU A 122 10.37 2.35 -1.51
CA LEU A 122 9.17 2.78 -2.23
C LEU A 122 7.93 2.03 -1.71
N LEU A 123 6.74 2.49 -2.07
CA LEU A 123 5.47 1.80 -1.76
C LEU A 123 5.45 0.35 -2.24
N LYS A 124 6.06 0.04 -3.40
CA LYS A 124 6.19 -1.34 -3.89
C LYS A 124 7.08 -2.21 -3.00
N ASP A 125 8.15 -1.62 -2.42
CA ASP A 125 9.04 -2.32 -1.50
C ASP A 125 8.32 -2.60 -0.18
N PHE A 126 7.57 -1.62 0.32
CA PHE A 126 6.69 -1.76 1.50
C PHE A 126 5.70 -2.91 1.31
N ARG A 127 4.93 -2.90 0.20
CA ARG A 127 3.98 -3.98 -0.12
C ARG A 127 4.65 -5.35 -0.13
N ALA A 128 5.78 -5.47 -0.83
CA ALA A 128 6.48 -6.74 -0.99
C ALA A 128 7.06 -7.26 0.35
N ALA A 129 7.63 -6.37 1.15
CA ALA A 129 8.18 -6.71 2.46
C ALA A 129 7.08 -7.06 3.45
N LEU A 130 6.03 -6.25 3.54
CA LEU A 130 4.89 -6.50 4.43
C LEU A 130 4.24 -7.86 4.15
N LEU A 131 4.03 -8.22 2.87
CA LEU A 131 3.49 -9.53 2.50
C LEU A 131 4.39 -10.68 2.96
N LYS A 132 5.72 -10.54 2.86
CA LYS A 132 6.67 -11.55 3.36
C LYS A 132 6.64 -11.65 4.88
N MET A 133 6.57 -10.51 5.59
CA MET A 133 6.49 -10.46 7.05
C MET A 133 5.21 -11.14 7.54
N LEU A 134 4.07 -10.83 6.94
CA LEU A 134 2.78 -11.47 7.23
C LEU A 134 2.84 -12.97 6.99
N ASN A 135 3.39 -13.43 5.88
CA ASN A 135 3.51 -14.87 5.62
C ASN A 135 4.40 -15.58 6.64
N LYS A 136 5.47 -14.94 7.11
CA LYS A 136 6.35 -15.49 8.14
C LYS A 136 5.62 -15.57 9.49
N GLU A 137 5.00 -14.46 9.92
CA GLU A 137 4.20 -14.41 11.15
C GLU A 137 3.07 -15.45 11.14
N ARG A 138 2.39 -15.60 10.01
CA ARG A 138 1.36 -16.63 9.83
C ARG A 138 1.87 -18.03 10.15
N LEU A 139 3.02 -18.39 9.61
CA LEU A 139 3.60 -19.72 9.85
C LEU A 139 3.94 -19.91 11.32
N ASP A 140 4.48 -18.90 11.98
CA ASP A 140 4.78 -18.92 13.40
C ASP A 140 3.49 -19.06 14.25
N LEU A 141 2.43 -18.31 13.92
CA LEU A 141 1.12 -18.40 14.58
C LEU A 141 0.47 -19.80 14.40
N ILE A 142 0.49 -20.34 13.19
CA ILE A 142 -0.02 -21.71 12.93
C ILE A 142 0.77 -22.73 13.72
N LYS A 143 2.09 -22.64 13.72
CA LYS A 143 2.96 -23.54 14.50
C LYS A 143 2.62 -23.49 16.00
N ASN A 144 2.54 -22.29 16.57
CA ASN A 144 2.17 -22.09 17.97
C ASN A 144 0.76 -22.63 18.31
N TYR A 145 -0.19 -22.44 17.40
CA TYR A 145 -1.55 -23.00 17.54
C TYR A 145 -1.51 -24.53 17.58
N LEU A 146 -0.81 -25.17 16.65
CA LEU A 146 -0.68 -26.61 16.58
C LEU A 146 0.02 -27.17 17.83
N GLU A 147 1.11 -26.56 18.28
CA GLU A 147 1.82 -26.96 19.49
C GLU A 147 0.92 -26.91 20.73
N LYS A 148 0.15 -25.83 20.90
CA LYS A 148 -0.83 -25.69 22.00
C LYS A 148 -1.91 -26.77 21.98
N GLN A 149 -2.42 -27.10 20.79
CA GLN A 149 -3.48 -28.12 20.66
C GLN A 149 -2.93 -29.56 20.85
N THR A 150 -1.70 -29.81 20.47
CA THR A 150 -1.07 -31.14 20.59
C THR A 150 -0.46 -31.40 21.96
N ALA A 151 -0.20 -30.36 22.76
CA ALA A 151 0.31 -30.49 24.13
C ALA A 151 -0.69 -31.13 25.12
N ASN A 152 -1.95 -31.25 24.77
CA ASN A 152 -2.95 -31.88 25.61
C ASN A 152 -2.73 -33.39 25.67
N LEU A 153 -2.78 -33.96 26.88
CA LEU A 153 -2.55 -35.39 27.20
C LEU A 153 -3.51 -36.36 26.46
N PHE A 154 -4.63 -35.87 25.94
CA PHE A 154 -5.64 -36.65 25.21
C PHE A 154 -5.59 -36.36 23.69
N PHE A 155 -4.44 -36.02 23.15
CA PHE A 155 -4.30 -35.76 21.71
C PHE A 155 -4.55 -37.04 20.90
N ASP A 156 -5.61 -37.04 20.09
CA ASP A 156 -5.87 -38.11 19.12
C ASP A 156 -5.28 -37.71 17.75
N LYS A 157 -4.33 -38.51 17.26
CA LYS A 157 -3.70 -38.31 15.95
C LYS A 157 -4.70 -38.26 14.78
N ASN A 158 -5.87 -38.92 14.92
CA ASN A 158 -6.92 -38.89 13.91
C ASN A 158 -7.60 -37.50 13.78
N ASN A 159 -7.43 -36.65 14.78
CA ASN A 159 -7.95 -35.28 14.76
C ASN A 159 -6.97 -34.24 14.18
N MET A 160 -5.72 -34.64 13.83
CA MET A 160 -4.69 -33.71 13.38
C MET A 160 -5.11 -32.88 12.17
N ALA A 161 -5.70 -33.53 11.14
CA ALA A 161 -6.18 -32.84 9.94
C ALA A 161 -7.28 -31.79 10.24
N ASN A 162 -8.11 -32.03 11.26
CA ASN A 162 -9.13 -31.06 11.67
C ASN A 162 -8.52 -29.89 12.43
N ILE A 163 -7.50 -30.14 13.24
CA ILE A 163 -6.76 -29.12 13.98
C ILE A 163 -5.98 -28.22 13.00
N GLU A 164 -5.30 -28.82 12.03
CA GLU A 164 -4.62 -28.09 10.97
C GLU A 164 -5.61 -27.21 10.18
N ARG A 165 -6.75 -27.76 9.75
CA ARG A 165 -7.76 -26.98 9.02
C ARG A 165 -8.28 -25.79 9.83
N ARG A 166 -8.46 -25.94 11.15
CA ARG A 166 -8.85 -24.84 12.04
C ARG A 166 -7.75 -23.80 12.16
N ALA A 167 -6.48 -24.21 12.29
CA ALA A 167 -5.34 -23.30 12.33
C ALA A 167 -5.23 -22.44 11.04
N TYR A 168 -5.40 -23.08 9.87
CA TYR A 168 -5.40 -22.36 8.58
C TYR A 168 -6.62 -21.46 8.38
N ALA A 169 -7.76 -21.77 8.97
CA ALA A 169 -8.96 -20.93 8.96
C ALA A 169 -8.80 -19.73 9.91
N GLU A 170 -8.18 -19.96 11.09
CA GLU A 170 -7.90 -18.90 12.07
C GLU A 170 -6.88 -17.90 11.56
N TYR A 171 -5.81 -18.39 10.95
CA TYR A 171 -4.73 -17.58 10.37
C TYR A 171 -4.70 -17.72 8.84
N PRO A 172 -5.62 -17.06 8.12
CA PRO A 172 -5.71 -17.16 6.67
C PRO A 172 -4.51 -16.50 5.98
N GLU A 173 -4.25 -16.92 4.75
CA GLU A 173 -3.30 -16.21 3.90
C GLU A 173 -3.86 -14.85 3.50
N LEU A 174 -3.10 -13.78 3.75
CA LEU A 174 -3.50 -12.41 3.44
C LEU A 174 -3.00 -11.98 2.06
N GLU A 175 -3.78 -11.14 1.39
CA GLU A 175 -3.39 -10.39 0.22
C GLU A 175 -3.21 -8.92 0.59
N ILE A 176 -2.10 -8.34 0.17
CA ILE A 176 -1.79 -6.92 0.36
C ILE A 176 -1.74 -6.23 -0.98
N LEU A 177 -2.52 -5.17 -1.13
CA LEU A 177 -2.43 -4.25 -2.25
C LEU A 177 -2.17 -2.84 -1.72
N VAL A 178 -1.32 -2.10 -2.41
CA VAL A 178 -1.04 -0.69 -2.13
C VAL A 178 -1.19 0.05 -3.44
N THR A 179 -2.26 0.83 -3.56
CA THR A 179 -2.62 1.51 -4.81
C THR A 179 -2.59 3.02 -4.58
N PRO A 180 -1.73 3.77 -5.27
CA PRO A 180 -1.70 5.22 -5.17
C PRO A 180 -3.05 5.85 -5.54
N LEU A 181 -3.47 6.88 -4.82
CA LEU A 181 -4.61 7.71 -5.19
C LEU A 181 -4.22 8.64 -6.34
N GLY A 182 -5.12 8.85 -7.28
CA GLY A 182 -4.93 9.80 -8.38
C GLY A 182 -5.23 11.24 -7.96
N ASN A 183 -4.59 12.17 -8.66
CA ASN A 183 -4.87 13.61 -8.55
C ASN A 183 -5.55 14.10 -9.81
N ASN A 184 -6.78 14.58 -9.71
CA ASN A 184 -7.57 15.03 -10.85
C ASN A 184 -6.90 16.14 -11.68
N ILE A 185 -6.15 17.04 -11.04
CA ILE A 185 -5.42 18.10 -11.73
C ILE A 185 -4.24 17.51 -12.50
N GLN A 186 -3.42 16.69 -11.84
CA GLN A 186 -2.28 16.04 -12.48
C GLN A 186 -2.71 15.06 -13.59
N ILE A 187 -3.84 14.37 -13.41
CA ILE A 187 -4.42 13.52 -14.46
C ILE A 187 -4.70 14.36 -15.71
N ARG A 188 -5.38 15.50 -15.57
CA ARG A 188 -5.66 16.40 -16.70
C ARG A 188 -4.37 16.92 -17.35
N GLU A 189 -3.42 17.41 -16.55
CA GLU A 189 -2.14 17.94 -17.05
C GLU A 189 -1.34 16.88 -17.82
N LYS A 190 -1.26 15.65 -17.30
CA LYS A 190 -0.49 14.59 -17.94
C LYS A 190 -1.20 14.02 -19.15
N LEU A 191 -2.53 13.85 -19.10
CA LEU A 191 -3.29 13.41 -20.25
C LEU A 191 -3.31 14.47 -21.37
N SER A 192 -3.17 15.76 -21.05
CA SER A 192 -3.04 16.80 -22.08
C SER A 192 -1.82 16.62 -22.98
N ARG A 193 -0.74 15.98 -22.49
CA ARG A 193 0.47 15.70 -23.26
C ARG A 193 0.30 14.66 -24.36
N PHE A 194 -0.76 13.85 -24.27
CA PHE A 194 -1.07 12.89 -25.34
C PHE A 194 -1.64 13.64 -26.54
N LYS A 195 -1.07 13.42 -27.71
CA LYS A 195 -1.70 13.75 -28.99
C LYS A 195 -2.84 12.79 -29.25
N ASN A 196 -2.56 11.49 -29.16
CA ASN A 196 -3.53 10.42 -29.33
C ASN A 196 -3.38 9.37 -28.23
N ILE A 197 -4.51 8.91 -27.69
CA ILE A 197 -4.59 7.80 -26.74
C ILE A 197 -5.10 6.58 -27.54
N TYR A 198 -4.39 5.45 -27.45
CA TYR A 198 -4.71 4.23 -28.18
C TYR A 198 -5.20 3.09 -27.28
N ASN A 199 -4.76 3.06 -26.04
CA ASN A 199 -5.14 1.99 -25.13
C ASN A 199 -5.30 2.50 -23.71
N ILE A 200 -6.37 2.06 -23.05
CA ILE A 200 -6.59 2.19 -21.62
C ILE A 200 -6.88 0.82 -21.06
N THR A 201 -6.03 0.36 -20.16
CA THR A 201 -6.25 -0.86 -19.38
C THR A 201 -6.69 -0.47 -17.98
N LEU A 202 -7.83 -0.97 -17.54
CA LEU A 202 -8.35 -0.82 -16.18
C LEU A 202 -8.38 -2.18 -15.52
N LYS A 203 -7.85 -2.28 -14.30
CA LYS A 203 -7.92 -3.48 -13.49
C LYS A 203 -8.60 -3.13 -12.18
N ALA A 204 -9.80 -3.67 -11.99
CA ALA A 204 -10.52 -3.55 -10.73
C ALA A 204 -9.82 -4.41 -9.67
N LEU A 205 -9.55 -3.80 -8.54
CA LEU A 205 -9.04 -4.47 -7.35
C LEU A 205 -10.23 -4.79 -6.45
N LYS A 206 -10.16 -5.86 -5.71
CA LYS A 206 -11.18 -6.10 -4.69
C LYS A 206 -11.07 -4.99 -3.62
N ARG A 207 -12.18 -4.41 -3.23
CA ARG A 207 -12.26 -3.31 -2.27
C ARG A 207 -12.15 -3.79 -0.84
N ASN A 208 -11.70 -2.92 0.05
CA ASN A 208 -12.05 -3.01 1.46
C ASN A 208 -13.57 -2.80 1.59
N ASN A 209 -14.21 -3.27 2.67
CA ASN A 209 -15.66 -3.06 2.95
C ASN A 209 -16.04 -1.58 3.14
N GLU A 210 -15.33 -0.67 2.52
CA GLU A 210 -15.66 0.75 2.51
C GLU A 210 -16.79 0.99 1.51
N LEU A 211 -17.81 1.74 1.92
CA LEU A 211 -18.87 2.22 1.05
C LEU A 211 -18.29 3.24 0.05
N GLY A 212 -17.71 2.73 -1.03
CA GLY A 212 -17.16 3.56 -2.11
C GLY A 212 -18.25 4.06 -3.04
N SER A 213 -18.17 5.30 -3.47
CA SER A 213 -19.00 5.83 -4.55
C SER A 213 -18.42 5.39 -5.88
N ASP A 214 -19.09 4.47 -6.58
CA ASP A 214 -18.78 4.18 -7.98
C ASP A 214 -19.24 5.35 -8.85
N PHE A 215 -18.30 6.19 -9.24
CA PHE A 215 -18.58 7.39 -10.04
C PHE A 215 -18.83 7.09 -11.53
N SER A 216 -18.51 5.89 -12.00
CA SER A 216 -18.78 5.49 -13.38
C SER A 216 -19.54 4.17 -13.47
N LEU A 217 -20.42 4.07 -14.47
CA LEU A 217 -21.17 2.86 -14.76
C LEU A 217 -20.24 1.68 -15.08
N LEU A 218 -19.10 1.95 -15.72
CA LEU A 218 -18.10 0.94 -16.05
C LEU A 218 -17.45 0.38 -14.79
N ALA A 219 -16.99 1.25 -13.88
CA ALA A 219 -16.39 0.87 -12.60
C ALA A 219 -17.36 0.02 -11.77
N LYS A 220 -18.63 0.44 -11.69
CA LYS A 220 -19.68 -0.31 -11.02
C LYS A 220 -19.86 -1.71 -11.61
N LYS A 221 -19.97 -1.82 -12.93
CA LYS A 221 -20.10 -3.11 -13.61
C LYS A 221 -18.89 -4.02 -13.44
N MET A 222 -17.68 -3.47 -13.42
CA MET A 222 -16.46 -4.23 -13.15
C MET A 222 -16.49 -4.83 -11.74
N SER A 223 -16.85 -4.04 -10.73
CA SER A 223 -16.98 -4.51 -9.34
C SER A 223 -18.07 -5.57 -9.20
N GLU A 224 -19.27 -5.33 -9.75
CA GLU A 224 -20.36 -6.31 -9.74
C GLU A 224 -19.98 -7.63 -10.42
N THR A 225 -19.21 -7.55 -11.51
CA THR A 225 -18.73 -8.75 -12.21
C THR A 225 -17.70 -9.49 -11.36
N GLN A 226 -16.80 -8.77 -10.71
CA GLN A 226 -15.79 -9.34 -9.84
C GLN A 226 -16.44 -10.10 -8.67
N GLU A 227 -17.42 -9.51 -8.03
CA GLU A 227 -18.18 -10.14 -6.92
C GLU A 227 -18.95 -11.36 -7.39
N LYS A 228 -19.76 -11.23 -8.47
CA LYS A 228 -20.57 -12.34 -8.98
C LYS A 228 -19.76 -13.54 -9.45
N MET A 229 -18.56 -13.30 -9.97
CA MET A 229 -17.67 -14.36 -10.47
C MET A 229 -16.66 -14.82 -9.43
N GLU A 230 -16.67 -14.26 -8.24
CA GLU A 230 -15.66 -14.48 -7.19
C GLU A 230 -14.22 -14.31 -7.72
N ALA A 231 -14.07 -13.42 -8.71
CA ALA A 231 -12.82 -13.24 -9.42
C ALA A 231 -11.80 -12.47 -8.57
N LYS A 232 -10.53 -12.86 -8.62
CA LYS A 232 -9.45 -12.13 -7.95
C LYS A 232 -9.32 -10.70 -8.45
N ASN A 233 -9.44 -10.50 -9.76
CA ASN A 233 -9.49 -9.19 -10.40
C ASN A 233 -10.26 -9.28 -11.72
N VAL A 234 -10.76 -8.13 -12.18
CA VAL A 234 -11.38 -7.97 -13.50
C VAL A 234 -10.57 -6.92 -14.25
N THR A 235 -10.15 -7.25 -15.46
CA THR A 235 -9.42 -6.33 -16.34
C THR A 235 -10.27 -5.98 -17.54
N THR A 236 -10.38 -4.70 -17.85
CA THR A 236 -11.06 -4.17 -19.04
C THR A 236 -10.04 -3.42 -19.87
N GLU A 237 -10.01 -3.67 -21.17
CA GLU A 237 -9.17 -2.96 -22.11
C GLU A 237 -10.05 -2.20 -23.10
N ILE A 238 -9.73 -0.93 -23.34
CA ILE A 238 -10.39 -0.04 -24.28
C ILE A 238 -9.39 0.35 -25.33
N HIS A 239 -9.64 -0.05 -26.56
CA HIS A 239 -8.73 0.16 -27.67
C HIS A 239 -9.27 1.20 -28.65
N GLY A 240 -8.38 2.06 -29.10
CA GLY A 240 -8.50 2.88 -30.30
C GLY A 240 -7.38 2.56 -31.27
N ASP A 241 -7.42 3.10 -32.45
CA ASP A 241 -6.36 2.92 -33.47
C ASP A 241 -5.81 4.28 -33.93
N THR A 242 -4.89 4.25 -34.89
CA THR A 242 -4.28 5.47 -35.43
C THR A 242 -5.25 6.35 -36.20
N LYS A 243 -6.33 5.78 -36.75
CA LYS A 243 -7.38 6.51 -37.49
C LYS A 243 -8.49 6.99 -36.57
N ASN A 244 -8.78 6.20 -35.52
CA ASN A 244 -9.81 6.45 -34.54
C ASN A 244 -9.23 6.36 -33.10
N PRO A 245 -8.45 7.34 -32.67
CA PRO A 245 -7.93 7.37 -31.31
C PRO A 245 -9.05 7.58 -30.31
N LEU A 246 -8.82 7.16 -29.06
CA LEU A 246 -9.77 7.41 -27.97
C LEU A 246 -9.91 8.91 -27.72
N LYS A 247 -11.13 9.37 -27.46
CA LYS A 247 -11.41 10.78 -27.11
C LYS A 247 -10.73 11.12 -25.79
N LYS A 248 -9.88 12.13 -25.82
CA LYS A 248 -9.06 12.54 -24.67
C LYS A 248 -9.89 12.95 -23.46
N GLU A 249 -11.00 13.69 -23.70
CA GLU A 249 -11.92 14.15 -22.66
C GLU A 249 -12.56 12.97 -21.95
N ALA A 250 -13.11 12.01 -22.70
CA ALA A 250 -13.74 10.81 -22.17
C ALA A 250 -12.71 9.90 -21.42
N ALA A 251 -11.50 9.81 -21.95
CA ALA A 251 -10.40 9.10 -21.27
C ALA A 251 -10.04 9.77 -19.93
N THR A 252 -10.00 11.11 -19.91
CA THR A 252 -9.70 11.87 -18.69
C THR A 252 -10.79 11.67 -17.63
N GLU A 253 -12.06 11.78 -18.00
CA GLU A 253 -13.20 11.55 -17.10
C GLU A 253 -13.19 10.12 -16.55
N LEU A 254 -12.92 9.13 -17.39
CA LEU A 254 -12.84 7.73 -16.98
C LEU A 254 -11.72 7.52 -15.95
N ILE A 255 -10.50 8.04 -16.21
CA ILE A 255 -9.37 7.89 -15.30
C ILE A 255 -9.62 8.63 -13.98
N GLN A 256 -10.22 9.81 -14.02
CA GLN A 256 -10.60 10.53 -12.80
C GLN A 256 -11.63 9.73 -11.97
N ALA A 257 -12.57 9.06 -12.61
CA ALA A 257 -13.59 8.26 -11.95
C ALA A 257 -13.03 6.98 -11.29
N VAL A 258 -11.88 6.46 -11.76
CA VAL A 258 -11.25 5.23 -11.23
C VAL A 258 -9.97 5.51 -10.43
N SER A 259 -9.67 6.77 -10.11
CA SER A 259 -8.45 7.17 -9.43
C SER A 259 -8.53 7.16 -7.89
N ASP A 260 -9.55 6.56 -7.33
CA ASP A 260 -9.83 6.46 -5.88
C ASP A 260 -8.98 5.44 -5.11
N GLY A 261 -8.05 4.76 -5.82
CA GLY A 261 -7.18 3.73 -5.24
C GLY A 261 -7.76 2.32 -5.25
N ASN A 262 -8.95 2.13 -5.84
CA ASN A 262 -9.57 0.81 -6.00
C ASN A 262 -9.31 0.19 -7.39
N TYR A 263 -8.58 0.90 -8.25
CA TYR A 263 -8.24 0.46 -9.61
C TYR A 263 -6.77 0.71 -9.90
N GLU A 264 -6.13 -0.26 -10.53
CA GLU A 264 -4.89 -0.04 -11.27
C GLU A 264 -5.25 0.32 -12.71
N TYR A 265 -4.61 1.35 -13.25
CA TYR A 265 -4.83 1.73 -14.64
C TYR A 265 -3.54 2.04 -15.38
N LYS A 266 -3.58 1.81 -16.69
CA LYS A 266 -2.49 2.09 -17.62
C LYS A 266 -3.05 2.73 -18.88
N ILE A 267 -2.44 3.85 -19.32
CA ILE A 267 -2.84 4.62 -20.49
C ILE A 267 -1.64 4.64 -21.43
N GLN A 268 -1.88 4.34 -22.70
CA GLN A 268 -0.84 4.29 -23.72
C GLN A 268 -1.25 5.10 -24.95
N GLY A 269 -0.31 5.83 -25.50
CA GLY A 269 -0.53 6.68 -26.67
C GLY A 269 0.76 7.29 -27.19
N ILE A 270 0.63 8.40 -27.90
CA ILE A 270 1.75 9.18 -28.43
C ILE A 270 1.60 10.65 -28.06
N ASP A 271 2.73 11.35 -27.96
CA ASP A 271 2.82 12.80 -27.83
C ASP A 271 2.78 13.53 -29.19
N ASP A 272 2.87 14.86 -29.18
CA ASP A 272 2.90 15.68 -30.39
C ASP A 272 4.12 15.41 -31.29
N LYS A 273 5.19 14.84 -30.71
CA LYS A 273 6.41 14.43 -31.45
C LYS A 273 6.36 12.98 -31.90
N SER A 274 5.23 12.31 -31.75
CA SER A 274 5.02 10.87 -32.06
C SER A 274 5.84 9.91 -31.18
N ASN A 275 6.35 10.35 -30.05
CA ASN A 275 6.96 9.47 -29.06
C ASN A 275 5.89 8.68 -28.31
N LYS A 276 6.16 7.40 -28.03
CA LYS A 276 5.27 6.59 -27.19
C LYS A 276 5.29 7.10 -25.74
N ILE A 277 4.10 7.35 -25.21
CA ILE A 277 3.90 7.74 -23.80
C ILE A 277 3.08 6.65 -23.10
N THR A 278 3.45 6.36 -21.89
CA THR A 278 2.68 5.49 -20.99
C THR A 278 2.56 6.19 -19.63
N GLU A 279 1.33 6.32 -19.16
CA GLU A 279 1.02 6.77 -17.80
C GLU A 279 0.29 5.63 -17.06
N THR A 280 0.51 5.56 -15.75
CA THR A 280 -0.05 4.52 -14.87
C THR A 280 -0.59 5.15 -13.59
N SER A 281 -1.32 4.39 -12.78
CA SER A 281 -1.73 4.82 -11.44
C SER A 281 -0.54 5.33 -10.60
N ASP A 282 0.63 4.72 -10.71
CA ASP A 282 1.83 5.17 -9.97
C ASP A 282 2.33 6.54 -10.46
N THR A 283 2.33 6.78 -11.76
CA THR A 283 2.82 8.05 -12.34
C THR A 283 1.84 9.19 -12.17
N LEU A 284 0.55 8.90 -11.99
CA LEU A 284 -0.54 9.85 -11.79
C LEU A 284 -0.92 10.03 -10.30
N SER A 285 -0.06 9.56 -9.40
CA SER A 285 -0.31 9.53 -7.97
C SER A 285 -0.46 10.92 -7.35
N LEU A 286 -1.43 11.05 -6.44
CA LEU A 286 -1.62 12.23 -5.61
C LEU A 286 -0.42 12.41 -4.69
N SER A 287 0.19 13.57 -4.77
CA SER A 287 1.26 13.95 -3.86
C SER A 287 1.18 15.42 -3.48
N MET A 288 1.61 15.72 -2.26
CA MET A 288 1.60 17.07 -1.72
C MET A 288 2.87 17.38 -0.93
N ILE A 289 3.15 18.66 -0.77
CA ILE A 289 4.27 19.12 0.03
C ILE A 289 3.82 19.32 1.46
N ILE A 290 4.60 18.79 2.39
CA ILE A 290 4.39 18.94 3.83
C ILE A 290 5.63 19.54 4.50
N ASN A 291 5.43 20.19 5.62
CA ASN A 291 6.50 20.57 6.53
C ASN A 291 6.90 19.34 7.35
N TYR A 292 8.18 18.96 7.23
CA TYR A 292 8.74 17.79 7.90
C TYR A 292 9.87 18.23 8.83
N VAL A 293 9.79 17.88 10.10
CA VAL A 293 10.80 18.19 11.11
C VAL A 293 11.61 16.92 11.35
N LYS A 294 12.93 17.00 11.16
CA LYS A 294 13.78 15.85 11.42
C LYS A 294 13.69 15.43 12.90
N ASP A 295 13.50 14.16 13.14
CA ASP A 295 13.48 13.52 14.47
C ASP A 295 12.32 13.92 15.39
N ASP A 296 11.35 14.72 14.93
CA ASP A 296 10.13 15.04 15.68
C ASP A 296 8.93 14.24 15.13
N ILE A 297 8.85 12.97 15.56
CA ILE A 297 7.81 12.04 15.09
C ILE A 297 6.40 12.55 15.43
N PRO A 298 6.07 12.97 16.67
CA PRO A 298 4.71 13.41 17.01
C PRO A 298 4.25 14.60 16.17
N GLN A 299 5.12 15.61 15.97
CA GLN A 299 4.78 16.76 15.16
C GLN A 299 4.61 16.40 13.69
N ASN A 300 5.43 15.48 13.16
CA ASN A 300 5.31 15.01 11.79
C ASN A 300 3.98 14.29 11.56
N VAL A 301 3.58 13.37 12.44
CA VAL A 301 2.30 12.66 12.34
C VAL A 301 1.14 13.64 12.32
N LYS A 302 1.15 14.63 13.22
CA LYS A 302 0.13 15.68 13.27
C LYS A 302 0.06 16.48 11.97
N ASN A 303 1.19 16.97 11.47
CA ASN A 303 1.27 17.74 10.22
C ASN A 303 0.77 16.93 9.02
N ILE A 304 1.11 15.63 8.97
CA ILE A 304 0.69 14.70 7.93
C ILE A 304 -0.83 14.53 7.92
N ILE A 305 -1.41 14.24 9.09
CA ILE A 305 -2.86 14.03 9.23
C ILE A 305 -3.62 15.32 8.91
N GLN A 306 -3.19 16.46 9.44
CA GLN A 306 -3.83 17.75 9.16
C GLN A 306 -3.81 18.05 7.67
N LYS A 307 -2.68 17.84 7.00
CA LYS A 307 -2.55 18.07 5.56
C LYS A 307 -3.44 17.13 4.74
N TYR A 308 -3.55 15.87 5.15
CA TYR A 308 -4.46 14.91 4.54
C TYR A 308 -5.94 15.37 4.69
N LEU A 309 -6.36 15.73 5.91
CA LEU A 309 -7.74 16.19 6.18
C LEU A 309 -8.10 17.47 5.41
N GLU A 310 -7.18 18.44 5.34
CA GLU A 310 -7.35 19.63 4.49
C GLU A 310 -7.62 19.26 3.03
N THR A 311 -6.86 18.28 2.53
CA THR A 311 -6.95 17.85 1.13
C THR A 311 -8.26 17.12 0.85
N VAL A 312 -8.66 16.19 1.71
CA VAL A 312 -9.94 15.47 1.60
C VAL A 312 -11.10 16.46 1.59
N ASN A 313 -11.11 17.44 2.50
CA ASN A 313 -12.13 18.48 2.56
C ASN A 313 -12.17 19.36 1.30
N THR A 314 -11.02 19.64 0.69
CA THR A 314 -10.92 20.50 -0.51
C THR A 314 -11.37 19.77 -1.77
N TYR A 315 -11.08 18.48 -1.90
CA TYR A 315 -11.36 17.70 -3.11
C TYR A 315 -12.68 16.92 -3.05
N ASN A 316 -13.49 17.12 -2.00
CA ASN A 316 -14.78 16.42 -1.81
C ASN A 316 -14.66 14.89 -1.85
N ASP A 317 -13.49 14.35 -1.58
CA ASP A 317 -13.33 12.92 -1.33
C ASP A 317 -14.11 12.62 -0.05
N ARG A 318 -15.34 12.13 -0.24
CA ARG A 318 -16.19 11.76 0.89
C ARG A 318 -15.44 10.72 1.71
N ILE A 319 -15.16 11.06 2.96
CA ILE A 319 -14.79 10.05 3.94
C ILE A 319 -15.94 9.04 3.93
N PRO A 320 -15.71 7.78 3.58
CA PRO A 320 -16.78 6.80 3.50
C PRO A 320 -17.58 6.80 4.80
N GLN A 321 -18.91 6.71 4.72
CA GLN A 321 -19.72 6.50 5.92
C GLN A 321 -19.25 5.19 6.55
N GLN A 322 -18.88 5.27 7.83
CA GLN A 322 -18.40 4.10 8.54
C GLN A 322 -19.52 3.07 8.72
N ASN A 323 -19.19 1.83 8.42
CA ASN A 323 -19.98 0.69 8.86
C ASN A 323 -19.89 0.60 10.40
N ALA A 324 -20.97 0.18 11.07
CA ALA A 324 -21.01 0.00 12.51
C ALA A 324 -19.91 -0.97 13.00
N ASP A 325 -19.63 -2.01 12.23
CA ASP A 325 -18.60 -3.02 12.53
C ASP A 325 -17.20 -2.42 12.57
N VAL A 326 -16.87 -1.51 11.64
CA VAL A 326 -15.58 -0.80 11.61
C VAL A 326 -15.41 0.06 12.87
N CYS A 327 -16.48 0.74 13.32
CA CYS A 327 -16.45 1.54 14.53
C CYS A 327 -16.20 0.71 15.79
N GLU A 328 -16.76 -0.50 15.86
CA GLU A 328 -16.56 -1.42 16.99
C GLU A 328 -15.13 -1.96 17.01
N GLN A 329 -14.61 -2.38 15.87
CA GLN A 329 -13.23 -2.85 15.74
C GLN A 329 -12.21 -1.77 16.10
N LEU A 330 -12.41 -0.52 15.65
CA LEU A 330 -11.53 0.59 16.01
C LEU A 330 -11.54 0.87 17.51
N LYS A 331 -12.71 0.80 18.17
CA LYS A 331 -12.80 0.94 19.63
C LYS A 331 -12.05 -0.16 20.35
N LYS A 332 -12.16 -1.41 19.89
CA LYS A 332 -11.42 -2.53 20.47
C LYS A 332 -9.92 -2.30 20.36
N ILE A 333 -9.41 -1.89 19.19
CA ILE A 333 -7.99 -1.60 18.97
C ILE A 333 -7.54 -0.44 19.88
N GLU A 334 -8.36 0.61 20.00
CA GLU A 334 -8.08 1.75 20.87
C GLU A 334 -7.96 1.32 22.33
N GLN A 335 -8.88 0.52 22.84
CA GLN A 335 -8.88 0.01 24.21
C GLN A 335 -7.67 -0.88 24.51
N GLU A 336 -7.31 -1.78 23.61
CA GLU A 336 -6.21 -2.72 23.83
C GLU A 336 -4.82 -2.06 23.73
N LEU A 337 -4.66 -0.96 23.00
CA LEU A 337 -3.35 -0.36 22.74
C LEU A 337 -3.13 0.99 23.41
N LEU A 338 -4.18 1.72 23.81
CA LEU A 338 -4.07 3.07 24.34
C LEU A 338 -4.60 3.22 25.78
N GLU A 339 -5.36 2.26 26.29
CA GLU A 339 -5.80 2.15 27.68
C GLU A 339 -5.01 1.06 28.43
#